data_0d31768881359d8b9f83f7ea4cd6d5a0
#
_entry.id   0d31768881359d8b9f83f7ea4cd6d5a0
#
_cell.length_a   1.000
_cell.length_b   1.000
_cell.length_c   1.000
_cell.angle_alpha   90.00
_cell.angle_beta   90.00
_cell.angle_gamma   90.00
#
_symmetry.space_group_name_H-M   'P 1'
#
loop_
_entity.id
_entity.type
_entity.pdbx_description
1 polymer ?
#
loop_
_entity_poly.entity_id
_entity_poly.type
_entity_poly.pdbx_seq_one_letter_code
_entity_poly.pdbx_strand_id
1 'polypeptide(L)'
;MLARAHQNLIWDRTRATNRLRCSLREYFPAALATFTDLADRDTLAVLAKAPTPAEAKAIPLGKVRSALKAGGRQRNLDTRARQIIEGLRVDELEAPPAVTAAFAATTRSTVAIIAELNTQIAALDAELAAHFEQHPDADIYLSQPGIGVILGARALGEFGDDPNRYADAKSRKNYAGTSPITRASGTRHVAIARFIRNRRLADAIDQWAFCSLSTSSGARAYYDHQRDKGLSHHKALRALGNRLVGILHGCLHHHNTYDEHTAWAHRPENNLTTETIQDAA
;
A
#
# COMPACT_ATOMS: atom_id res chain seq x y z
N MET A 1 15.75 1.94 -11.02
CA MET A 1 14.94 2.82 -11.89
C MET A 1 13.49 2.31 -11.99
N LEU A 2 13.22 1.08 -12.46
CA LEU A 2 11.88 0.49 -12.65
C LEU A 2 11.00 0.55 -11.40
N ALA A 3 11.49 0.13 -10.22
CA ALA A 3 10.74 0.15 -8.98
C ALA A 3 10.21 1.56 -8.60
N ARG A 4 10.97 2.60 -8.91
CA ARG A 4 10.55 4.00 -8.69
C ARG A 4 9.49 4.44 -9.70
N ALA A 5 9.64 4.06 -10.97
CA ALA A 5 8.65 4.35 -12.00
C ALA A 5 7.31 3.67 -11.67
N HIS A 6 7.34 2.37 -11.36
CA HIS A 6 6.18 1.61 -10.92
C HIS A 6 5.47 2.26 -9.72
N GLN A 7 6.22 2.62 -8.66
CA GLN A 7 5.64 3.27 -7.47
C GLN A 7 5.01 4.63 -7.79
N ASN A 8 5.59 5.40 -8.71
CA ASN A 8 5.00 6.67 -9.14
C ASN A 8 3.64 6.45 -9.80
N LEU A 9 3.51 5.45 -10.70
CA LEU A 9 2.23 5.13 -11.34
C LEU A 9 1.17 4.68 -10.32
N ILE A 10 1.53 3.91 -9.29
CA ILE A 10 0.62 3.55 -8.19
C ILE A 10 0.11 4.81 -7.47
N TRP A 11 1.00 5.75 -7.15
CA TRP A 11 0.61 7.00 -6.51
C TRP A 11 -0.25 7.88 -7.44
N ASP A 12 0.05 7.92 -8.74
CA ASP A 12 -0.76 8.63 -9.74
C ASP A 12 -2.16 8.03 -9.85
N ARG A 13 -2.27 6.69 -9.87
CA ARG A 13 -3.54 5.97 -9.84
C ARG A 13 -4.34 6.33 -8.59
N THR A 14 -3.71 6.31 -7.41
CA THR A 14 -4.35 6.67 -6.14
C THR A 14 -4.88 8.11 -6.18
N ARG A 15 -4.10 9.06 -6.71
CA ARG A 15 -4.52 10.45 -6.87
C ARG A 15 -5.70 10.59 -7.84
N ALA A 16 -5.64 9.88 -8.97
CA ALA A 16 -6.72 9.88 -9.96
C ALA A 16 -8.01 9.27 -9.39
N THR A 17 -7.91 8.15 -8.67
CA THR A 17 -9.04 7.49 -8.00
C THR A 17 -9.67 8.38 -6.93
N ASN A 18 -8.88 9.11 -6.15
CA ASN A 18 -9.41 10.06 -5.18
C ASN A 18 -10.12 11.25 -5.85
N ARG A 19 -9.59 11.76 -6.98
CA ARG A 19 -10.29 12.79 -7.77
C ARG A 19 -11.61 12.27 -8.33
N LEU A 20 -11.63 11.04 -8.86
CA LEU A 20 -12.86 10.41 -9.33
C LEU A 20 -13.89 10.29 -8.20
N ARG A 21 -13.46 9.86 -7.01
CA ARG A 21 -14.33 9.78 -5.84
C ARG A 21 -14.93 11.14 -5.46
N CYS A 22 -14.12 12.20 -5.45
CA CYS A 22 -14.62 13.55 -5.19
C CYS A 22 -15.64 13.98 -6.24
N SER A 23 -15.35 13.78 -7.53
CA SER A 23 -16.29 14.11 -8.61
C SER A 23 -17.61 13.35 -8.47
N LEU A 24 -17.58 12.03 -8.29
CA LEU A 24 -18.79 11.20 -8.17
C LEU A 24 -19.65 11.60 -6.96
N ARG A 25 -19.04 12.06 -5.89
CA ARG A 25 -19.77 12.52 -4.69
C ARG A 25 -20.69 13.70 -4.99
N GLU A 26 -20.29 14.56 -5.91
CA GLU A 26 -21.03 15.81 -6.21
C GLU A 26 -22.27 15.59 -7.11
N TYR A 27 -22.29 14.51 -7.92
CA TYR A 27 -23.36 14.34 -8.89
C TYR A 27 -23.84 12.90 -9.07
N PHE A 28 -23.12 11.88 -8.56
CA PHE A 28 -23.45 10.48 -8.77
C PHE A 28 -23.10 9.63 -7.54
N PRO A 29 -23.71 9.89 -6.36
CA PRO A 29 -23.43 9.15 -5.11
C PRO A 29 -23.73 7.65 -5.20
N ALA A 30 -24.77 7.22 -5.97
CA ALA A 30 -25.12 5.81 -6.19
C ALA A 30 -23.94 5.00 -6.75
N ALA A 31 -23.08 5.61 -7.57
CA ALA A 31 -21.87 4.95 -8.04
C ALA A 31 -20.90 4.65 -6.89
N LEU A 32 -20.75 5.56 -5.89
CA LEU A 32 -19.90 5.33 -4.73
C LEU A 32 -20.45 4.25 -3.80
N ALA A 33 -21.76 4.13 -3.67
CA ALA A 33 -22.42 3.08 -2.90
C ALA A 33 -22.31 1.71 -3.59
N THR A 34 -22.36 1.68 -4.92
CA THR A 34 -22.33 0.45 -5.72
C THR A 34 -20.91 -0.12 -5.88
N PHE A 35 -19.90 0.75 -6.00
CA PHE A 35 -18.52 0.36 -6.28
C PHE A 35 -17.60 0.64 -5.09
N THR A 36 -17.11 -0.42 -4.48
CA THR A 36 -16.17 -0.34 -3.33
C THR A 36 -14.77 0.12 -3.77
N ASP A 37 -14.33 -0.32 -4.97
CA ASP A 37 -13.06 0.08 -5.57
C ASP A 37 -13.29 0.78 -6.91
N LEU A 38 -12.95 2.06 -6.96
CA LEU A 38 -13.07 2.88 -8.18
C LEU A 38 -11.94 2.65 -9.19
N ALA A 39 -10.87 1.95 -8.81
CA ALA A 39 -9.81 1.55 -9.71
C ALA A 39 -10.02 0.15 -10.29
N ASP A 40 -11.02 -0.58 -9.81
CA ASP A 40 -11.33 -1.93 -10.33
C ASP A 40 -11.81 -1.87 -11.79
N ARG A 41 -11.40 -2.89 -12.56
CA ARG A 41 -11.70 -2.98 -14.00
C ARG A 41 -13.18 -3.00 -14.29
N ASP A 42 -13.98 -3.68 -13.45
CA ASP A 42 -15.43 -3.71 -13.59
C ASP A 42 -16.05 -2.31 -13.44
N THR A 43 -15.62 -1.60 -12.40
CA THR A 43 -16.06 -0.24 -12.10
C THR A 43 -15.76 0.71 -13.26
N LEU A 44 -14.52 0.68 -13.75
CA LEU A 44 -14.07 1.53 -14.85
C LEU A 44 -14.84 1.22 -16.14
N ALA A 45 -15.06 -0.08 -16.44
CA ALA A 45 -15.80 -0.51 -17.62
C ALA A 45 -17.26 -0.04 -17.61
N VAL A 46 -17.92 -0.06 -16.45
CA VAL A 46 -19.31 0.40 -16.32
C VAL A 46 -19.40 1.93 -16.35
N LEU A 47 -18.54 2.64 -15.58
CA LEU A 47 -18.52 4.11 -15.57
C LEU A 47 -18.14 4.72 -16.92
N ALA A 48 -17.33 4.03 -17.73
CA ALA A 48 -17.04 4.44 -19.10
C ALA A 48 -18.29 4.38 -20.02
N LYS A 49 -19.26 3.48 -19.72
CA LYS A 49 -20.49 3.30 -20.51
C LYS A 49 -21.66 4.13 -19.98
N ALA A 50 -21.68 4.42 -18.71
CA ALA A 50 -22.74 5.15 -18.03
C ALA A 50 -22.14 6.13 -17.00
N PRO A 51 -21.51 7.22 -17.44
CA PRO A 51 -20.86 8.19 -16.57
C PRO A 51 -21.84 9.16 -15.89
N THR A 52 -23.14 9.10 -16.19
CA THR A 52 -24.17 9.90 -15.52
C THR A 52 -25.20 9.04 -14.81
N PRO A 53 -25.89 9.54 -13.76
CA PRO A 53 -26.99 8.83 -13.13
C PRO A 53 -28.09 8.41 -14.11
N ALA A 54 -28.46 9.29 -15.05
CA ALA A 54 -29.48 9.01 -16.05
C ALA A 54 -29.08 7.86 -16.99
N GLU A 55 -27.84 7.88 -17.51
CA GLU A 55 -27.31 6.79 -18.34
C GLU A 55 -27.24 5.48 -17.56
N ALA A 56 -26.86 5.54 -16.27
CA ALA A 56 -26.75 4.37 -15.40
C ALA A 56 -28.12 3.75 -15.05
N LYS A 57 -29.13 4.57 -14.80
CA LYS A 57 -30.53 4.09 -14.61
C LYS A 57 -31.07 3.43 -15.88
N ALA A 58 -30.69 3.94 -17.04
CA ALA A 58 -31.17 3.45 -18.36
C ALA A 58 -30.35 2.28 -18.93
N ILE A 59 -29.16 1.99 -18.40
CA ILE A 59 -28.27 0.96 -18.97
C ILE A 59 -28.90 -0.43 -18.92
N PRO A 60 -29.03 -1.15 -20.05
CA PRO A 60 -29.59 -2.50 -20.06
C PRO A 60 -28.57 -3.54 -19.53
N LEU A 61 -29.10 -4.62 -18.94
CA LEU A 61 -28.31 -5.71 -18.38
C LEU A 61 -27.24 -6.26 -19.34
N GLY A 62 -27.61 -6.42 -20.62
CA GLY A 62 -26.69 -6.92 -21.65
C GLY A 62 -25.48 -6.00 -21.86
N LYS A 63 -25.66 -4.68 -21.77
CA LYS A 63 -24.56 -3.72 -21.89
C LYS A 63 -23.63 -3.76 -20.66
N VAL A 64 -24.18 -3.89 -19.45
CA VAL A 64 -23.37 -4.07 -18.23
C VAL A 64 -22.57 -5.37 -18.31
N ARG A 65 -23.20 -6.49 -18.67
CA ARG A 65 -22.50 -7.77 -18.92
C ARG A 65 -21.36 -7.63 -19.91
N SER A 66 -21.62 -6.99 -21.04
CA SER A 66 -20.62 -6.78 -22.08
C SER A 66 -19.47 -5.92 -21.57
N ALA A 67 -19.74 -4.88 -20.76
CA ALA A 67 -18.72 -4.04 -20.13
C ALA A 67 -17.87 -4.84 -19.15
N LEU A 68 -18.48 -5.64 -18.27
CA LEU A 68 -17.77 -6.51 -17.33
C LEU A 68 -16.88 -7.53 -18.05
N LYS A 69 -17.38 -8.14 -19.12
CA LYS A 69 -16.60 -9.07 -19.95
C LYS A 69 -15.41 -8.37 -20.60
N ALA A 70 -15.61 -7.18 -21.15
CA ALA A 70 -14.52 -6.36 -21.71
C ALA A 70 -13.50 -5.91 -20.66
N GLY A 71 -13.94 -5.70 -19.40
CA GLY A 71 -13.07 -5.44 -18.26
C GLY A 71 -12.27 -6.66 -17.76
N GLY A 72 -12.52 -7.83 -18.36
CA GLY A 72 -11.78 -9.07 -18.05
C GLY A 72 -12.47 -10.01 -17.05
N ARG A 73 -13.69 -9.69 -16.60
CA ARG A 73 -14.45 -10.60 -15.75
C ARG A 73 -14.94 -11.82 -16.53
N GLN A 74 -14.68 -13.02 -16.00
CA GLN A 74 -15.09 -14.28 -16.63
C GLN A 74 -16.18 -15.03 -15.83
N ARG A 75 -16.24 -14.80 -14.50
CA ARG A 75 -17.16 -15.54 -13.62
C ARG A 75 -18.25 -14.63 -13.04
N ASN A 76 -19.41 -15.21 -12.76
CA ASN A 76 -20.53 -14.53 -12.09
C ASN A 76 -20.99 -13.25 -12.79
N LEU A 77 -20.89 -13.20 -14.13
CA LEU A 77 -21.21 -12.00 -14.94
C LEU A 77 -22.66 -11.53 -14.72
N ASP A 78 -23.63 -12.44 -14.74
CA ASP A 78 -25.05 -12.09 -14.63
C ASP A 78 -25.39 -11.61 -13.21
N THR A 79 -24.89 -12.30 -12.20
CA THR A 79 -25.10 -11.91 -10.81
C THR A 79 -24.51 -10.55 -10.51
N ARG A 80 -23.26 -10.33 -10.95
CA ARG A 80 -22.57 -9.02 -10.74
C ARG A 80 -23.25 -7.89 -11.52
N ALA A 81 -23.67 -8.15 -12.76
CA ALA A 81 -24.37 -7.16 -13.56
C ALA A 81 -25.71 -6.75 -12.95
N ARG A 82 -26.49 -7.70 -12.39
CA ARG A 82 -27.74 -7.39 -11.68
C ARG A 82 -27.49 -6.55 -10.42
N GLN A 83 -26.50 -6.94 -9.60
CA GLN A 83 -26.12 -6.17 -8.40
C GLN A 83 -25.75 -4.72 -8.75
N ILE A 84 -24.96 -4.52 -9.81
CA ILE A 84 -24.57 -3.20 -10.27
C ILE A 84 -25.79 -2.38 -10.70
N ILE A 85 -26.68 -2.96 -11.52
CA ILE A 85 -27.88 -2.28 -11.97
C ILE A 85 -28.79 -1.91 -10.80
N GLU A 86 -28.99 -2.81 -9.85
CA GLU A 86 -29.77 -2.56 -8.64
C GLU A 86 -29.20 -1.38 -7.86
N GLY A 87 -27.88 -1.37 -7.62
CA GLY A 87 -27.23 -0.28 -6.89
C GLY A 87 -27.25 1.06 -7.63
N LEU A 88 -27.17 1.05 -8.98
CA LEU A 88 -27.19 2.29 -9.78
C LEU A 88 -28.58 2.85 -10.04
N ARG A 89 -29.65 2.11 -9.80
CA ARG A 89 -31.04 2.53 -10.00
C ARG A 89 -31.70 3.15 -8.76
N VAL A 90 -30.93 3.36 -7.73
CA VAL A 90 -31.40 4.07 -6.52
C VAL A 90 -31.77 5.50 -6.87
N ASP A 91 -32.89 5.97 -6.34
CA ASP A 91 -33.30 7.37 -6.51
C ASP A 91 -32.44 8.28 -5.64
N GLU A 92 -31.87 9.30 -6.25
CA GLU A 92 -30.99 10.28 -5.65
C GLU A 92 -31.42 11.68 -6.06
N LEU A 93 -31.00 12.68 -5.27
CA LEU A 93 -31.11 14.07 -5.67
C LEU A 93 -30.22 14.32 -6.90
N GLU A 94 -30.83 14.80 -7.96
CA GLU A 94 -30.12 15.04 -9.22
C GLU A 94 -29.45 16.42 -9.19
N ALA A 95 -28.19 16.45 -9.61
CA ALA A 95 -27.50 17.71 -9.87
C ALA A 95 -28.06 18.41 -11.11
N PRO A 96 -27.96 19.75 -11.23
CA PRO A 96 -28.38 20.46 -12.43
C PRO A 96 -27.74 19.90 -13.71
N PRO A 97 -28.47 19.88 -14.85
CA PRO A 97 -27.98 19.24 -16.08
C PRO A 97 -26.61 19.74 -16.57
N ALA A 98 -26.33 21.04 -16.45
CA ALA A 98 -25.03 21.61 -16.83
C ALA A 98 -23.90 21.12 -15.93
N VAL A 99 -24.15 20.97 -14.62
CA VAL A 99 -23.20 20.44 -13.64
C VAL A 99 -22.94 18.96 -13.91
N THR A 100 -24.02 18.19 -14.12
CA THR A 100 -23.93 16.76 -14.50
C THR A 100 -23.10 16.55 -15.76
N ALA A 101 -23.32 17.35 -16.80
CA ALA A 101 -22.58 17.26 -18.06
C ALA A 101 -21.08 17.52 -17.86
N ALA A 102 -20.72 18.56 -17.08
CA ALA A 102 -19.34 18.90 -16.79
C ALA A 102 -18.62 17.80 -15.98
N PHE A 103 -19.26 17.29 -14.93
CA PHE A 103 -18.69 16.20 -14.13
C PHE A 103 -18.63 14.88 -14.92
N ALA A 104 -19.60 14.58 -15.78
CA ALA A 104 -19.57 13.40 -16.63
C ALA A 104 -18.38 13.42 -17.61
N ALA A 105 -18.08 14.59 -18.20
CA ALA A 105 -16.89 14.74 -19.04
C ALA A 105 -15.59 14.48 -18.25
N THR A 106 -15.47 15.05 -17.05
CA THR A 106 -14.35 14.83 -16.16
C THR A 106 -14.24 13.37 -15.74
N THR A 107 -15.36 12.72 -15.43
CA THR A 107 -15.43 11.30 -15.06
C THR A 107 -14.94 10.42 -16.19
N ARG A 108 -15.40 10.63 -17.43
CA ARG A 108 -14.91 9.88 -18.60
C ARG A 108 -13.39 9.98 -18.76
N SER A 109 -12.85 11.20 -18.68
CA SER A 109 -11.41 11.42 -18.75
C SER A 109 -10.65 10.70 -17.62
N THR A 110 -11.13 10.82 -16.39
CA THR A 110 -10.45 10.23 -15.23
C THR A 110 -10.51 8.70 -15.25
N VAL A 111 -11.63 8.12 -15.67
CA VAL A 111 -11.80 6.68 -15.88
C VAL A 111 -10.80 6.16 -16.91
N ALA A 112 -10.65 6.85 -18.06
CA ALA A 112 -9.67 6.48 -19.09
C ALA A 112 -8.23 6.55 -18.56
N ILE A 113 -7.88 7.60 -17.81
CA ILE A 113 -6.56 7.73 -17.18
C ILE A 113 -6.30 6.58 -16.20
N ILE A 114 -7.25 6.23 -15.34
CA ILE A 114 -7.08 5.14 -14.37
C ILE A 114 -6.94 3.80 -15.10
N ALA A 115 -7.71 3.55 -16.15
CA ALA A 115 -7.62 2.33 -16.94
C ALA A 115 -6.23 2.19 -17.59
N GLU A 116 -5.69 3.26 -18.17
CA GLU A 116 -4.34 3.26 -18.73
C GLU A 116 -3.27 3.06 -17.65
N LEU A 117 -3.39 3.73 -16.50
CA LEU A 117 -2.48 3.52 -15.37
C LEU A 117 -2.48 2.06 -14.90
N ASN A 118 -3.64 1.40 -14.85
CA ASN A 118 -3.71 -0.04 -14.54
C ASN A 118 -2.94 -0.89 -15.55
N THR A 119 -3.03 -0.57 -16.84
CA THR A 119 -2.30 -1.27 -17.91
C THR A 119 -0.80 -1.09 -17.76
N GLN A 120 -0.34 0.14 -17.55
CA GLN A 120 1.08 0.45 -17.41
C GLN A 120 1.68 -0.11 -16.10
N ILE A 121 0.92 -0.10 -15.00
CA ILE A 121 1.33 -0.74 -13.74
C ILE A 121 1.53 -2.24 -13.97
N ALA A 122 0.60 -2.94 -14.61
CA ALA A 122 0.71 -4.36 -14.87
C ALA A 122 1.90 -4.71 -15.80
N ALA A 123 2.20 -3.86 -16.77
CA ALA A 123 3.39 -4.03 -17.62
C ALA A 123 4.69 -3.89 -16.82
N LEU A 124 4.79 -2.85 -15.99
CA LEU A 124 5.95 -2.66 -15.13
C LEU A 124 6.07 -3.71 -14.02
N ASP A 125 4.97 -4.28 -13.54
CA ASP A 125 4.99 -5.42 -12.60
C ASP A 125 5.73 -6.61 -13.21
N ALA A 126 5.43 -6.96 -14.47
CA ALA A 126 6.08 -8.08 -15.17
C ALA A 126 7.57 -7.84 -15.40
N GLU A 127 7.94 -6.64 -15.86
CA GLU A 127 9.36 -6.29 -16.06
C GLU A 127 10.14 -6.25 -14.74
N LEU A 128 9.53 -5.70 -13.69
CA LEU A 128 10.14 -5.59 -12.38
C LEU A 128 10.39 -6.98 -11.77
N ALA A 129 9.42 -7.91 -11.94
CA ALA A 129 9.56 -9.29 -11.49
C ALA A 129 10.72 -9.98 -12.20
N ALA A 130 10.78 -9.91 -13.53
CA ALA A 130 11.82 -10.55 -14.33
C ALA A 130 13.25 -10.07 -13.97
N HIS A 131 13.40 -8.77 -13.70
CA HIS A 131 14.69 -8.22 -13.29
C HIS A 131 15.05 -8.54 -11.84
N PHE A 132 14.07 -8.52 -10.93
CA PHE A 132 14.33 -8.77 -9.52
C PHE A 132 14.71 -10.24 -9.26
N GLU A 133 14.04 -11.19 -9.91
CA GLU A 133 14.29 -12.62 -9.75
C GLU A 133 15.71 -13.03 -10.21
N GLN A 134 16.35 -12.24 -11.06
CA GLN A 134 17.73 -12.45 -11.50
C GLN A 134 18.78 -11.87 -10.52
N HIS A 135 18.36 -11.14 -9.50
CA HIS A 135 19.30 -10.50 -8.57
C HIS A 135 19.84 -11.52 -7.55
N PRO A 136 21.15 -11.53 -7.25
CA PRO A 136 21.75 -12.48 -6.30
C PRO A 136 21.08 -12.52 -4.92
N ASP A 137 20.60 -11.38 -4.43
CA ASP A 137 19.96 -11.29 -3.13
C ASP A 137 18.42 -11.50 -3.19
N ALA A 138 17.84 -11.81 -4.34
CA ALA A 138 16.40 -11.96 -4.51
C ALA A 138 15.80 -12.94 -3.49
N ASP A 139 16.42 -14.11 -3.34
CA ASP A 139 15.96 -15.15 -2.41
C ASP A 139 15.99 -14.70 -0.96
N ILE A 140 16.98 -13.88 -0.58
CA ILE A 140 17.07 -13.31 0.78
C ILE A 140 15.91 -12.36 1.06
N TYR A 141 15.57 -11.50 0.09
CA TYR A 141 14.42 -10.61 0.20
C TYR A 141 13.10 -11.39 0.21
N LEU A 142 12.93 -12.35 -0.70
CA LEU A 142 11.71 -13.16 -0.82
C LEU A 142 11.47 -14.07 0.40
N SER A 143 12.54 -14.48 1.08
CA SER A 143 12.42 -15.24 2.33
C SER A 143 11.85 -14.43 3.49
N GLN A 144 11.90 -13.11 3.43
CA GLN A 144 11.39 -12.25 4.49
C GLN A 144 9.86 -12.33 4.60
N PRO A 145 9.31 -12.42 5.82
CA PRO A 145 7.86 -12.57 5.98
C PRO A 145 7.08 -11.38 5.42
N GLY A 146 6.14 -11.65 4.53
CA GLY A 146 5.29 -10.63 3.91
C GLY A 146 5.93 -9.84 2.78
N ILE A 147 7.14 -10.21 2.32
CA ILE A 147 7.75 -9.64 1.12
C ILE A 147 7.41 -10.53 -0.09
N GLY A 148 6.71 -9.95 -1.07
CA GLY A 148 6.59 -10.48 -2.43
C GLY A 148 7.55 -9.78 -3.38
N VAL A 149 7.57 -10.24 -4.63
CA VAL A 149 8.48 -9.76 -5.69
C VAL A 149 8.51 -8.23 -5.80
N ILE A 150 7.36 -7.58 -5.91
CA ILE A 150 7.26 -6.12 -6.09
C ILE A 150 7.81 -5.37 -4.86
N LEU A 151 7.46 -5.82 -3.67
CA LEU A 151 7.91 -5.18 -2.44
C LEU A 151 9.40 -5.39 -2.19
N GLY A 152 9.91 -6.60 -2.50
CA GLY A 152 11.33 -6.93 -2.48
C GLY A 152 12.13 -6.06 -3.44
N ALA A 153 11.68 -5.96 -4.68
CA ALA A 153 12.32 -5.09 -5.69
C ALA A 153 12.31 -3.61 -5.28
N ARG A 154 11.25 -3.13 -4.64
CA ARG A 154 11.18 -1.76 -4.11
C ARG A 154 12.18 -1.56 -2.97
N ALA A 155 12.25 -2.49 -2.04
CA ALA A 155 13.16 -2.41 -0.90
C ALA A 155 14.62 -2.49 -1.36
N LEU A 156 14.96 -3.45 -2.23
CA LEU A 156 16.29 -3.60 -2.83
C LEU A 156 16.68 -2.34 -3.62
N GLY A 157 15.79 -1.86 -4.50
CA GLY A 157 16.07 -0.68 -5.33
C GLY A 157 16.31 0.62 -4.56
N GLU A 158 15.82 0.72 -3.32
CA GLU A 158 16.05 1.87 -2.44
C GLU A 158 17.22 1.65 -1.47
N PHE A 159 17.44 0.43 -0.99
CA PHE A 159 18.63 0.10 -0.18
C PHE A 159 19.91 0.05 -1.02
N GLY A 160 19.80 -0.39 -2.28
CA GLY A 160 20.95 -0.71 -3.12
C GLY A 160 21.55 -2.08 -2.77
N ASP A 161 22.42 -2.53 -3.63
CA ASP A 161 23.06 -3.84 -3.66
C ASP A 161 24.53 -3.85 -3.21
N ASP A 162 25.11 -2.67 -2.93
CA ASP A 162 26.47 -2.57 -2.40
C ASP A 162 26.51 -3.11 -0.95
N PRO A 163 27.22 -4.22 -0.69
CA PRO A 163 27.32 -4.83 0.64
C PRO A 163 27.98 -3.90 1.68
N ASN A 164 28.83 -2.97 1.21
CA ASN A 164 29.60 -2.06 2.08
C ASN A 164 28.88 -0.73 2.33
N ARG A 165 27.71 -0.52 1.72
CA ARG A 165 26.95 0.74 1.87
C ARG A 165 26.56 1.07 3.31
N TYR A 166 26.34 0.03 4.11
CA TYR A 166 25.91 0.18 5.52
C TYR A 166 26.89 -0.53 6.44
N ALA A 167 27.59 0.25 7.25
CA ALA A 167 28.56 -0.29 8.20
C ALA A 167 27.95 -1.26 9.23
N ASP A 168 26.66 -1.07 9.57
CA ASP A 168 25.94 -1.87 10.52
C ASP A 168 24.41 -1.80 10.32
N ALA A 169 23.68 -2.61 11.07
CA ALA A 169 22.22 -2.60 11.06
C ALA A 169 21.62 -1.25 11.49
N LYS A 170 22.29 -0.51 12.36
CA LYS A 170 21.85 0.82 12.82
C LYS A 170 21.90 1.83 11.68
N SER A 171 22.96 1.81 10.90
CA SER A 171 23.13 2.66 9.71
C SER A 171 22.04 2.39 8.67
N ARG A 172 21.73 1.10 8.39
CA ARG A 172 20.64 0.71 7.49
C ARG A 172 19.26 1.17 8.00
N LYS A 173 18.98 1.00 9.30
CA LYS A 173 17.75 1.48 9.96
C LYS A 173 17.63 3.01 9.92
N ASN A 174 18.74 3.71 10.09
CA ASN A 174 18.77 5.17 9.99
C ASN A 174 18.43 5.66 8.57
N TYR A 175 19.02 5.01 7.56
CA TYR A 175 18.72 5.31 6.16
C TYR A 175 17.25 5.02 5.82
N ALA A 176 16.73 3.90 6.29
CA ALA A 176 15.33 3.53 6.15
C ALA A 176 14.35 4.49 6.85
N GLY A 177 14.85 5.31 7.77
CA GLY A 177 14.03 6.24 8.54
C GLY A 177 13.14 5.57 9.60
N THR A 178 13.43 4.31 9.93
CA THR A 178 12.69 3.54 10.95
C THR A 178 13.20 3.80 12.36
N SER A 179 14.48 4.13 12.51
CA SER A 179 15.06 4.49 13.81
C SER A 179 14.47 5.79 14.35
N PRO A 180 14.05 5.82 15.61
CA PRO A 180 13.58 7.05 16.25
C PRO A 180 14.70 8.07 16.42
N ILE A 181 14.32 9.33 16.58
CA ILE A 181 15.22 10.41 17.02
C ILE A 181 14.84 10.77 18.44
N THR A 182 15.82 10.80 19.33
CA THR A 182 15.62 11.31 20.69
C THR A 182 15.79 12.83 20.67
N ARG A 183 14.79 13.55 21.15
CA ARG A 183 14.89 14.97 21.49
C ARG A 183 14.99 15.07 23.02
N ALA A 184 16.09 15.61 23.49
CA ALA A 184 16.33 15.87 24.90
C ALA A 184 16.40 17.39 25.12
N SER A 185 15.69 17.88 26.15
CA SER A 185 15.76 19.25 26.63
C SER A 185 15.62 19.26 28.15
N GLY A 186 16.70 19.54 28.83
CA GLY A 186 16.76 19.39 30.28
C GLY A 186 16.45 17.95 30.71
N THR A 187 15.51 17.76 31.59
CA THR A 187 15.07 16.44 32.08
C THR A 187 14.11 15.72 31.13
N ARG A 188 13.62 16.40 30.10
CA ARG A 188 12.61 15.81 29.19
C ARG A 188 13.28 15.10 28.00
N HIS A 189 13.01 13.80 27.88
CA HIS A 189 13.44 12.98 26.73
C HIS A 189 12.22 12.48 25.97
N VAL A 190 12.14 12.74 24.66
CA VAL A 190 11.03 12.31 23.81
C VAL A 190 11.58 11.63 22.57
N ALA A 191 11.17 10.37 22.35
CA ALA A 191 11.44 9.65 21.11
C ALA A 191 10.41 10.02 20.04
N ILE A 192 10.85 10.59 18.94
CA ILE A 192 10.00 11.00 17.83
C ILE A 192 10.37 10.28 16.53
N ALA A 193 9.40 10.20 15.61
CA ALA A 193 9.67 9.68 14.27
C ALA A 193 10.66 10.57 13.52
N ARG A 194 11.57 9.94 12.77
CA ARG A 194 12.47 10.65 11.87
C ARG A 194 11.66 11.25 10.72
N PHE A 195 11.68 12.58 10.59
CA PHE A 195 10.93 13.29 9.54
C PHE A 195 11.70 13.25 8.20
N ILE A 196 13.00 13.54 8.23
CA ILE A 196 13.85 13.49 7.04
C ILE A 196 14.26 12.04 6.79
N ARG A 197 13.74 11.45 5.70
CA ARG A 197 13.98 10.05 5.34
C ARG A 197 13.68 9.81 3.87
N ASN A 198 14.14 8.69 3.32
CA ASN A 198 13.70 8.20 2.02
C ASN A 198 12.21 7.78 2.11
N ARG A 199 11.32 8.59 1.52
CA ARG A 199 9.87 8.35 1.60
C ARG A 199 9.44 7.07 0.89
N ARG A 200 10.09 6.69 -0.22
CA ARG A 200 9.77 5.46 -0.96
C ARG A 200 10.13 4.21 -0.16
N LEU A 201 11.31 4.24 0.46
CA LEU A 201 11.74 3.15 1.33
C LEU A 201 10.88 3.06 2.59
N ALA A 202 10.55 4.18 3.20
CA ALA A 202 9.67 4.20 4.38
C ALA A 202 8.29 3.65 4.07
N ASP A 203 7.72 3.95 2.90
CA ASP A 203 6.45 3.39 2.43
C ASP A 203 6.56 1.87 2.18
N ALA A 204 7.64 1.41 1.55
CA ALA A 204 7.87 -0.01 1.34
C ALA A 204 8.01 -0.79 2.66
N ILE A 205 8.71 -0.22 3.65
CA ILE A 205 8.88 -0.86 4.96
C ILE A 205 7.58 -0.84 5.77
N ASP A 206 6.76 0.19 5.67
CA ASP A 206 5.45 0.25 6.34
C ASP A 206 4.53 -0.85 5.80
N GLN A 207 4.48 -1.03 4.47
CA GLN A 207 3.76 -2.12 3.82
C GLN A 207 4.33 -3.48 4.20
N TRP A 208 5.66 -3.64 4.22
CA TRP A 208 6.30 -4.88 4.67
C TRP A 208 5.93 -5.23 6.10
N ALA A 209 6.04 -4.27 7.02
CA ALA A 209 5.67 -4.48 8.41
C ALA A 209 4.20 -4.88 8.56
N PHE A 210 3.30 -4.27 7.78
CA PHE A 210 1.89 -4.64 7.77
C PHE A 210 1.67 -6.06 7.23
N CYS A 211 2.25 -6.41 6.08
CA CYS A 211 2.12 -7.74 5.48
C CYS A 211 2.72 -8.84 6.36
N SER A 212 3.81 -8.56 7.10
CA SER A 212 4.44 -9.53 7.99
C SER A 212 3.55 -9.98 9.15
N LEU A 213 2.54 -9.19 9.53
CA LEU A 213 1.62 -9.53 10.62
C LEU A 213 0.80 -10.80 10.38
N SER A 214 0.57 -11.15 9.12
CA SER A 214 -0.20 -12.35 8.73
C SER A 214 0.69 -13.56 8.40
N THR A 215 2.00 -13.34 8.23
CA THR A 215 2.93 -14.36 7.73
C THR A 215 4.01 -14.77 8.74
N SER A 216 4.19 -14.02 9.84
CA SER A 216 5.16 -14.30 10.89
C SER A 216 4.52 -14.17 12.27
N SER A 217 4.56 -15.25 13.05
CA SER A 217 4.09 -15.27 14.42
C SER A 217 4.90 -14.36 15.33
N GLY A 218 6.22 -14.29 15.13
CA GLY A 218 7.11 -13.41 15.87
C GLY A 218 6.87 -11.93 15.57
N ALA A 219 6.65 -11.57 14.28
CA ALA A 219 6.28 -10.22 13.88
C ALA A 219 4.94 -9.79 14.52
N ARG A 220 3.95 -10.69 14.49
CA ARG A 220 2.65 -10.45 15.12
C ARG A 220 2.77 -10.26 16.63
N ALA A 221 3.45 -11.16 17.31
CA ALA A 221 3.66 -11.06 18.77
C ALA A 221 4.44 -9.79 19.16
N TYR A 222 5.44 -9.39 18.36
CA TYR A 222 6.15 -8.14 18.58
C TYR A 222 5.24 -6.92 18.42
N TYR A 223 4.44 -6.89 17.35
CA TYR A 223 3.49 -5.80 17.11
C TYR A 223 2.46 -5.69 18.23
N ASP A 224 1.82 -6.80 18.62
CA ASP A 224 0.83 -6.83 19.71
C ASP A 224 1.43 -6.31 21.01
N HIS A 225 2.64 -6.75 21.37
CA HIS A 225 3.37 -6.23 22.54
C HIS A 225 3.62 -4.70 22.48
N GLN A 226 3.92 -4.14 21.28
CA GLN A 226 4.04 -2.69 21.15
C GLN A 226 2.68 -1.98 21.31
N ARG A 227 1.59 -2.62 20.86
CA ARG A 227 0.22 -2.12 21.07
C ARG A 227 -0.16 -2.13 22.55
N ASP A 228 0.18 -3.18 23.27
CA ASP A 228 -0.06 -3.33 24.72
C ASP A 228 0.68 -2.28 25.54
N LYS A 229 1.83 -1.82 25.07
CA LYS A 229 2.56 -0.66 25.62
C LYS A 229 1.90 0.69 25.30
N GLY A 230 0.74 0.72 24.67
CA GLY A 230 0.00 1.93 24.35
C GLY A 230 0.46 2.64 23.06
N LEU A 231 1.33 2.04 22.22
CA LEU A 231 1.69 2.65 20.96
C LEU A 231 0.51 2.62 20.00
N SER A 232 0.30 3.71 19.25
CA SER A 232 -0.68 3.72 18.16
C SER A 232 -0.28 2.73 17.05
N HIS A 233 -1.25 2.32 16.22
CA HIS A 233 -1.04 1.38 15.10
C HIS A 233 0.21 1.71 14.28
N HIS A 234 0.30 2.92 13.75
CA HIS A 234 1.45 3.34 12.92
C HIS A 234 2.78 3.43 13.69
N LYS A 235 2.74 3.70 15.00
CA LYS A 235 3.97 3.67 15.83
C LYS A 235 4.44 2.22 16.04
N ALA A 236 3.52 1.30 16.29
CA ALA A 236 3.82 -0.13 16.44
C ALA A 236 4.33 -0.74 15.12
N LEU A 237 3.71 -0.43 13.97
CA LEU A 237 4.23 -0.85 12.65
C LEU A 237 5.64 -0.31 12.37
N ARG A 238 5.91 0.94 12.73
CA ARG A 238 7.27 1.51 12.55
C ARG A 238 8.30 0.81 13.43
N ALA A 239 7.93 0.47 14.67
CA ALA A 239 8.80 -0.30 15.56
C ALA A 239 9.08 -1.70 14.98
N LEU A 240 8.04 -2.36 14.47
CA LEU A 240 8.18 -3.64 13.77
C LEU A 240 9.06 -3.52 12.53
N GLY A 241 8.81 -2.54 11.66
CA GLY A 241 9.64 -2.27 10.48
C GLY A 241 11.11 -2.03 10.82
N ASN A 242 11.38 -1.32 11.93
CA ASN A 242 12.74 -1.13 12.43
C ASN A 242 13.39 -2.46 12.83
N ARG A 243 12.65 -3.40 13.44
CA ARG A 243 13.14 -4.74 13.77
C ARG A 243 13.41 -5.55 12.50
N LEU A 244 12.45 -5.58 11.56
CA LEU A 244 12.57 -6.30 10.30
C LEU A 244 13.76 -5.83 9.45
N VAL A 245 14.02 -4.52 9.36
CA VAL A 245 15.21 -3.98 8.68
C VAL A 245 16.50 -4.49 9.33
N GLY A 246 16.52 -4.67 10.64
CA GLY A 246 17.67 -5.26 11.33
C GLY A 246 17.86 -6.73 11.00
N ILE A 247 16.77 -7.49 10.93
CA ILE A 247 16.79 -8.91 10.55
C ILE A 247 17.29 -9.06 9.10
N LEU A 248 16.72 -8.28 8.18
CA LEU A 248 17.16 -8.26 6.78
C LEU A 248 18.65 -7.92 6.65
N HIS A 249 19.15 -6.96 7.44
CA HIS A 249 20.58 -6.63 7.44
C HIS A 249 21.43 -7.83 7.83
N GLY A 250 21.03 -8.57 8.87
CA GLY A 250 21.71 -9.80 9.27
C GLY A 250 21.69 -10.86 8.17
N CYS A 251 20.54 -11.11 7.53
CA CYS A 251 20.40 -12.05 6.42
C CYS A 251 21.32 -11.68 5.26
N LEU A 252 21.34 -10.42 4.86
CA LEU A 252 22.21 -9.93 3.76
C LEU A 252 23.70 -10.01 4.12
N HIS A 253 24.06 -9.70 5.35
CA HIS A 253 25.47 -9.74 5.80
C HIS A 253 26.04 -11.16 5.84
N HIS A 254 25.22 -12.13 6.22
CA HIS A 254 25.62 -13.54 6.32
C HIS A 254 25.23 -14.37 5.11
N HIS A 255 24.62 -13.78 4.08
CA HIS A 255 24.07 -14.45 2.89
C HIS A 255 23.13 -15.61 3.23
N ASN A 256 22.31 -15.45 4.27
CA ASN A 256 21.35 -16.44 4.73
C ASN A 256 19.91 -15.98 4.48
N THR A 257 19.03 -16.92 4.18
CA THR A 257 17.59 -16.68 4.16
C THR A 257 17.02 -16.42 5.56
N TYR A 258 15.84 -15.83 5.62
CA TYR A 258 15.15 -15.60 6.87
C TYR A 258 14.77 -16.94 7.54
N ASP A 259 15.00 -17.00 8.83
CA ASP A 259 14.53 -18.07 9.71
C ASP A 259 13.76 -17.47 10.89
N GLU A 260 12.50 -17.89 11.06
CA GLU A 260 11.57 -17.35 12.06
C GLU A 260 12.11 -17.53 13.47
N HIS A 261 12.62 -18.72 13.78
CA HIS A 261 13.09 -19.02 15.13
C HIS A 261 14.31 -18.16 15.48
N THR A 262 15.29 -18.10 14.60
CA THR A 262 16.52 -17.31 14.81
C THR A 262 16.21 -15.82 14.91
N ALA A 263 15.32 -15.29 14.06
CA ALA A 263 14.96 -13.88 13.99
C ALA A 263 14.31 -13.37 15.30
N TRP A 264 13.57 -14.25 16.00
CA TRP A 264 12.81 -13.90 17.20
C TRP A 264 13.27 -14.61 18.49
N ALA A 265 14.28 -15.49 18.43
CA ALA A 265 14.82 -16.20 19.59
C ALA A 265 15.39 -15.24 20.66
N HIS A 266 16.01 -14.14 20.23
CA HIS A 266 16.52 -13.13 21.13
C HIS A 266 15.51 -11.99 21.28
N ARG A 267 14.57 -12.14 22.22
CA ARG A 267 13.96 -11.01 22.91
C ARG A 267 14.90 -10.62 24.06
N PRO A 268 15.69 -9.56 23.98
CA PRO A 268 16.08 -8.88 25.18
C PRO A 268 14.80 -8.20 25.69
N GLU A 269 14.14 -8.83 26.64
CA GLU A 269 13.02 -8.21 27.38
C GLU A 269 13.48 -6.95 28.14
N ASN A 270 14.76 -6.60 28.08
CA ASN A 270 15.39 -5.57 28.90
C ASN A 270 16.47 -4.78 28.17
N ASN A 271 16.20 -4.11 27.06
CA ASN A 271 17.08 -3.02 26.63
C ASN A 271 16.31 -1.87 25.94
N LEU A 272 15.09 -1.62 26.34
CA LEU A 272 14.61 -0.27 26.55
C LEU A 272 14.67 -0.11 28.07
N THR A 273 15.81 0.35 28.51
CA THR A 273 16.01 0.81 29.85
C THR A 273 14.79 1.54 30.33
N THR A 274 14.14 0.93 31.29
CA THR A 274 13.54 1.58 32.41
C THR A 274 14.63 2.47 33.08
N GLU A 275 15.11 3.44 32.33
CA GLU A 275 15.77 4.59 32.92
C GLU A 275 14.66 5.57 33.22
N THR A 276 14.21 5.39 34.42
CA THR A 276 13.89 6.45 35.34
C THR A 276 12.57 7.18 35.06
N ILE A 277 11.47 6.50 35.47
CA ILE A 277 10.49 7.18 36.32
C ILE A 277 10.80 6.69 37.77
N GLN A 278 11.86 7.16 38.31
CA GLN A 278 12.04 7.21 39.74
C GLN A 278 12.84 8.48 40.04
N ASP A 279 12.30 9.23 40.98
CA ASP A 279 12.79 10.43 41.61
C ASP A 279 12.46 11.77 40.91
N ALA A 280 11.24 12.21 41.21
CA ALA A 280 10.97 13.58 41.68
C ALA A 280 9.66 13.52 42.47
N ALA A 281 9.77 13.15 43.73
CA ALA A 281 8.82 13.63 44.74
C ALA A 281 9.22 15.04 45.15
#